data_2f7e289bab97114f62647954405be23f
#
_entry.id   2f7e289bab97114f62647954405be23f
#
_cell.length_a   1.000
_cell.length_b   1.000
_cell.length_c   1.000
_cell.angle_alpha   90.00
_cell.angle_beta   90.00
_cell.angle_gamma   90.00
#
_symmetry.space_group_name_H-M   'P 1'
#
loop_
_entity.id
_entity.type
_entity.pdbx_description
1 polymer ?
#
loop_
_entity_poly.entity_id
_entity_poly.type
_entity_poly.pdbx_seq_one_letter_code
_entity_poly.pdbx_strand_id
1 'polypeptide(L)'
;MPDTTQMLSSSHLMPSLRRATVADAMHPGIVSCPADATLSDVARLMTIHRVHCVAVTGISGDDRGERVVWGLISDRDVMRAGIRLGADEMAGALALEPIVSVEPAVGLSEAGELMLKHGVSHVVVVDPTTQRPTGVLSTIDLIGVLAWGEA
;
A
#
# COMPACT_ATOMS: atom_id res chain seq x y z
N MET A 1 6.92 -22.01 35.31
CA MET A 1 7.36 -21.04 34.36
C MET A 1 6.34 -20.97 33.23
N PRO A 2 5.66 -19.82 33.07
CA PRO A 2 4.74 -19.75 31.96
C PRO A 2 5.53 -19.94 30.69
N ASP A 3 5.13 -20.91 29.96
CA ASP A 3 5.77 -21.27 28.72
C ASP A 3 5.61 -20.09 27.73
N THR A 4 6.71 -19.50 27.34
CA THR A 4 6.71 -18.41 26.35
C THR A 4 6.02 -18.86 25.06
N THR A 5 6.03 -20.14 24.78
CA THR A 5 5.33 -20.75 23.66
C THR A 5 3.83 -20.66 23.81
N GLN A 6 3.29 -20.77 25.04
CA GLN A 6 1.85 -20.60 25.26
C GLN A 6 1.40 -19.15 25.10
N MET A 7 2.20 -18.19 25.49
CA MET A 7 1.88 -16.78 25.30
C MET A 7 1.90 -16.38 23.83
N LEU A 8 2.77 -17.00 23.05
CA LEU A 8 2.82 -16.79 21.61
C LEU A 8 1.73 -17.55 20.88
N SER A 9 1.20 -18.64 21.46
CA SER A 9 0.21 -19.48 20.80
C SER A 9 -1.22 -19.01 20.95
N SER A 10 -1.54 -18.13 21.89
CA SER A 10 -2.93 -17.87 22.24
C SER A 10 -3.61 -16.73 21.47
N SER A 11 -2.87 -15.77 20.95
CA SER A 11 -3.52 -14.63 20.29
C SER A 11 -2.66 -13.94 19.25
N HIS A 12 -1.44 -14.37 19.06
CA HIS A 12 -0.48 -13.66 18.21
C HIS A 12 0.13 -14.55 17.14
N LEU A 13 -0.46 -15.72 16.89
CA LEU A 13 0.01 -16.58 15.82
C LEU A 13 -0.33 -15.94 14.48
N MET A 14 0.69 -15.43 13.81
CA MET A 14 0.58 -15.05 12.43
C MET A 14 0.42 -16.32 11.60
N PRO A 15 -0.64 -16.44 10.76
CA PRO A 15 -0.76 -17.58 9.87
C PRO A 15 0.45 -17.72 8.97
N SER A 16 0.70 -18.94 8.51
CA SER A 16 1.77 -19.16 7.53
C SER A 16 1.47 -18.40 6.24
N LEU A 17 2.50 -18.23 5.42
CA LEU A 17 2.36 -17.58 4.12
C LEU A 17 1.27 -18.24 3.26
N ARG A 18 1.07 -19.54 3.41
CA ARG A 18 0.05 -20.28 2.66
C ARG A 18 -1.38 -20.02 3.14
N ARG A 19 -1.55 -19.71 4.42
CA ARG A 19 -2.85 -19.52 5.06
C ARG A 19 -3.22 -18.07 5.22
N ALA A 20 -2.22 -17.20 5.31
CA ALA A 20 -2.45 -15.78 5.53
C ALA A 20 -3.19 -15.16 4.37
N THR A 21 -4.03 -14.20 4.69
CA THR A 21 -4.64 -13.29 3.72
C THR A 21 -3.90 -11.96 3.72
N VAL A 22 -4.21 -11.15 2.72
CA VAL A 22 -3.71 -9.77 2.67
C VAL A 22 -4.07 -9.01 3.95
N ALA A 23 -5.30 -9.20 4.45
CA ALA A 23 -5.76 -8.55 5.68
C ALA A 23 -4.88 -8.88 6.89
N ASP A 24 -4.30 -10.08 6.95
CA ASP A 24 -3.45 -10.50 8.06
C ASP A 24 -2.11 -9.77 8.09
N ALA A 25 -1.61 -9.35 6.94
CA ALA A 25 -0.25 -8.81 6.82
C ALA A 25 -0.20 -7.32 6.44
N MET A 26 -1.26 -6.78 5.84
CA MET A 26 -1.28 -5.40 5.36
C MET A 26 -1.15 -4.39 6.50
N HIS A 27 -0.64 -3.22 6.18
CA HIS A 27 -0.75 -2.07 7.05
C HIS A 27 -2.10 -1.40 6.79
N PRO A 28 -2.99 -1.35 7.80
CA PRO A 28 -4.28 -0.69 7.64
C PRO A 28 -4.12 0.82 7.57
N GLY A 29 -5.02 1.45 6.83
CA GLY A 29 -4.95 2.88 6.60
C GLY A 29 -4.00 3.23 5.48
N ILE A 30 -4.21 4.39 4.91
CA ILE A 30 -3.35 4.90 3.85
C ILE A 30 -3.20 6.40 4.02
N VAL A 31 -1.97 6.88 3.89
CA VAL A 31 -1.69 8.31 3.87
C VAL A 31 -2.14 8.87 2.53
N SER A 32 -2.88 9.95 2.55
CA SER A 32 -3.41 10.56 1.33
C SER A 32 -3.14 12.05 1.29
N CYS A 33 -3.16 12.60 0.09
CA CYS A 33 -3.06 14.03 -0.14
C CYS A 33 -3.98 14.43 -1.29
N PRO A 34 -4.35 15.72 -1.38
CA PRO A 34 -5.13 16.21 -2.52
C PRO A 34 -4.26 16.31 -3.78
N ALA A 35 -4.91 16.37 -4.94
CA ALA A 35 -4.23 16.44 -6.23
C ALA A 35 -3.38 17.71 -6.40
N ASP A 36 -3.71 18.78 -5.70
CA ASP A 36 -2.98 20.06 -5.74
C ASP A 36 -1.80 20.11 -4.75
N ALA A 37 -1.57 19.08 -3.97
CA ALA A 37 -0.37 18.99 -3.15
C ALA A 37 0.87 18.96 -4.05
N THR A 38 1.96 19.56 -3.58
CA THR A 38 3.22 19.55 -4.31
C THR A 38 3.99 18.26 -4.05
N LEU A 39 4.94 17.97 -4.92
CA LEU A 39 5.87 16.85 -4.70
C LEU A 39 6.59 16.98 -3.37
N SER A 40 6.96 18.22 -2.99
CA SER A 40 7.56 18.50 -1.69
C SER A 40 6.66 18.10 -0.53
N ASP A 41 5.34 18.39 -0.64
CA ASP A 41 4.36 17.98 0.37
C ASP A 41 4.27 16.47 0.48
N VAL A 42 4.23 15.78 -0.66
CA VAL A 42 4.20 14.32 -0.70
C VAL A 42 5.44 13.72 -0.03
N ALA A 43 6.61 14.28 -0.35
CA ALA A 43 7.87 13.85 0.26
C ALA A 43 7.85 14.01 1.78
N ARG A 44 7.31 15.12 2.29
CA ARG A 44 7.16 15.33 3.73
C ARG A 44 6.23 14.31 4.36
N LEU A 45 5.09 14.03 3.73
CA LEU A 45 4.16 13.00 4.21
C LEU A 45 4.85 11.64 4.31
N MET A 46 5.61 11.26 3.30
CA MET A 46 6.33 9.99 3.29
C MET A 46 7.34 9.89 4.42
N THR A 47 8.08 10.98 4.67
CA THR A 47 9.11 10.98 5.71
C THR A 47 8.53 11.05 7.11
N ILE A 48 7.48 11.84 7.31
CA ILE A 48 6.81 11.97 8.61
C ILE A 48 6.13 10.66 9.00
N HIS A 49 5.41 10.05 8.08
CA HIS A 49 4.65 8.83 8.35
C HIS A 49 5.44 7.55 8.08
N ARG A 50 6.65 7.66 7.54
CA ARG A 50 7.50 6.52 7.16
C ARG A 50 6.78 5.54 6.25
N VAL A 51 6.11 6.07 5.24
CA VAL A 51 5.38 5.28 4.24
C VAL A 51 6.10 5.34 2.90
N HIS A 52 5.89 4.32 2.09
CA HIS A 52 6.52 4.18 0.77
C HIS A 52 5.59 4.56 -0.37
N CYS A 53 4.35 4.88 -0.07
CA CYS A 53 3.40 5.37 -1.06
C CYS A 53 2.36 6.26 -0.41
N VAL A 54 1.79 7.14 -1.21
CA VAL A 54 0.74 8.08 -0.82
C VAL A 54 -0.37 7.99 -1.85
N ALA A 55 -1.61 7.93 -1.38
CA ALA A 55 -2.76 8.02 -2.26
C ALA A 55 -3.07 9.49 -2.57
N VAL A 56 -3.31 9.77 -3.83
CA VAL A 56 -3.69 11.11 -4.28
C VAL A 56 -5.16 11.09 -4.65
N THR A 57 -5.94 11.95 -4.02
CA THR A 57 -7.39 12.02 -4.20
C THR A 57 -7.80 13.28 -4.96
N GLY A 58 -9.00 13.29 -5.50
CA GLY A 58 -9.52 14.46 -6.19
C GLY A 58 -9.02 14.62 -7.61
N ILE A 59 -8.45 13.57 -8.19
CA ILE A 59 -8.12 13.54 -9.60
C ILE A 59 -9.43 13.46 -10.36
N SER A 60 -9.66 14.36 -11.32
CA SER A 60 -10.85 14.31 -12.13
C SER A 60 -10.83 13.04 -12.99
N GLY A 61 -11.78 12.16 -12.74
CA GLY A 61 -12.00 10.99 -13.55
C GLY A 61 -12.68 11.35 -14.87
N ASP A 62 -13.42 10.41 -15.39
CA ASP A 62 -14.14 10.58 -16.65
C ASP A 62 -15.26 11.63 -16.57
N ASP A 63 -15.90 11.89 -17.70
CA ASP A 63 -16.97 12.87 -17.90
C ASP A 63 -18.21 12.68 -17.03
N ARG A 64 -18.25 11.68 -16.18
CA ARG A 64 -19.41 11.42 -15.31
C ARG A 64 -19.37 12.15 -13.97
N GLY A 65 -18.37 12.95 -13.73
CA GLY A 65 -18.33 14.04 -12.74
C GLY A 65 -18.46 13.72 -11.27
N GLU A 66 -18.84 12.50 -10.86
CA GLU A 66 -19.14 12.17 -9.47
C GLU A 66 -18.18 11.16 -8.85
N ARG A 67 -17.24 10.64 -9.61
CA ARG A 67 -16.26 9.68 -9.11
C ARG A 67 -15.02 10.39 -8.62
N VAL A 68 -14.78 10.32 -7.33
CA VAL A 68 -13.47 10.67 -6.80
C VAL A 68 -12.50 9.57 -7.25
N VAL A 69 -11.75 9.86 -8.28
CA VAL A 69 -10.68 8.98 -8.75
C VAL A 69 -9.47 9.24 -7.87
N TRP A 70 -8.83 8.19 -7.45
CA TRP A 70 -7.58 8.27 -6.69
C TRP A 70 -6.46 7.65 -7.52
N GLY A 71 -5.25 8.11 -7.27
CA GLY A 71 -4.04 7.53 -7.84
C GLY A 71 -3.03 7.27 -6.74
N LEU A 72 -1.87 6.76 -7.11
CA LEU A 72 -0.83 6.40 -6.17
C LEU A 72 0.50 7.01 -6.62
N ILE A 73 1.26 7.52 -5.66
CA ILE A 73 2.65 7.92 -5.87
C ILE A 73 3.51 7.07 -4.94
N SER A 74 4.47 6.36 -5.51
CA SER A 74 5.44 5.58 -4.74
C SER A 74 6.67 6.43 -4.41
N ASP A 75 7.48 5.95 -3.47
CA ASP A 75 8.76 6.58 -3.12
C ASP A 75 9.68 6.69 -4.35
N ARG A 76 9.67 5.69 -5.21
CA ARG A 76 10.45 5.73 -6.46
C ARG A 76 9.97 6.81 -7.41
N ASP A 77 8.65 6.99 -7.49
CA ASP A 77 8.05 8.06 -8.31
C ASP A 77 8.44 9.43 -7.79
N VAL A 78 8.41 9.61 -6.48
CA VAL A 78 8.82 10.87 -5.84
C VAL A 78 10.30 11.16 -6.10
N MET A 79 11.14 10.16 -5.91
CA MET A 79 12.58 10.31 -6.15
C MET A 79 12.85 10.68 -7.61
N ARG A 80 12.26 9.96 -8.55
CA ARG A 80 12.43 10.20 -9.98
C ARG A 80 11.99 11.60 -10.37
N ALA A 81 10.79 12.00 -9.94
CA ALA A 81 10.23 13.30 -10.26
C ALA A 81 11.05 14.42 -9.61
N GLY A 82 11.48 14.24 -8.37
CA GLY A 82 12.31 15.21 -7.67
C GLY A 82 13.65 15.49 -8.36
N ILE A 83 14.26 14.43 -8.89
CA ILE A 83 15.52 14.52 -9.62
C ILE A 83 15.34 15.18 -10.99
N ARG A 84 14.26 14.82 -11.69
CA ARG A 84 14.06 15.19 -13.10
C ARG A 84 13.23 16.43 -13.32
N LEU A 85 12.26 16.70 -12.45
CA LEU A 85 11.25 17.74 -12.66
C LEU A 85 11.32 18.85 -11.61
N GLY A 86 11.58 18.49 -10.35
CA GLY A 86 11.64 19.45 -9.26
C GLY A 86 10.49 19.32 -8.26
N ALA A 87 10.60 20.06 -7.18
CA ALA A 87 9.75 19.94 -5.99
C ALA A 87 8.34 20.53 -6.14
N ASP A 88 8.14 21.36 -7.15
CA ASP A 88 6.88 22.11 -7.34
C ASP A 88 5.84 21.37 -8.18
N GLU A 89 6.18 20.19 -8.72
CA GLU A 89 5.24 19.38 -9.47
C GLU A 89 4.03 19.01 -8.61
N MET A 90 2.86 18.97 -9.22
CA MET A 90 1.62 18.64 -8.52
C MET A 90 1.43 17.13 -8.42
N ALA A 91 1.01 16.69 -7.26
CA ALA A 91 0.77 15.28 -6.98
C ALA A 91 -0.21 14.67 -7.99
N GLY A 92 -1.28 15.39 -8.34
CA GLY A 92 -2.27 14.90 -9.29
C GLY A 92 -1.73 14.65 -10.69
N ALA A 93 -0.70 15.38 -11.09
CA ALA A 93 -0.06 15.20 -12.40
C ALA A 93 0.87 13.97 -12.42
N LEU A 94 1.35 13.56 -11.24
CA LEU A 94 2.32 12.47 -11.09
C LEU A 94 1.69 11.17 -10.64
N ALA A 95 0.49 11.23 -10.06
CA ALA A 95 -0.21 10.06 -9.56
C ALA A 95 -0.65 9.15 -10.70
N LEU A 96 -0.41 7.86 -10.53
CA LEU A 96 -0.77 6.84 -11.50
C LEU A 96 -1.80 5.91 -10.88
N GLU A 97 -2.66 5.35 -11.73
CA GLU A 97 -3.47 4.21 -11.29
C GLU A 97 -2.53 3.10 -10.87
N PRO A 98 -2.80 2.42 -9.74
CA PRO A 98 -1.95 1.31 -9.35
C PRO A 98 -2.03 0.21 -10.40
N ILE A 99 -0.86 -0.31 -10.76
CA ILE A 99 -0.75 -1.43 -11.71
C ILE A 99 -1.50 -2.64 -11.16
N VAL A 100 -1.40 -2.84 -9.85
CA VAL A 100 -2.02 -3.95 -9.14
C VAL A 100 -2.66 -3.42 -7.86
N SER A 101 -3.90 -3.78 -7.65
CA SER A 101 -4.56 -3.65 -6.36
C SER A 101 -5.12 -5.01 -5.94
N VAL A 102 -5.25 -5.22 -4.65
CA VAL A 102 -5.77 -6.48 -4.11
C VAL A 102 -6.84 -6.18 -3.06
N GLU A 103 -7.70 -7.14 -2.84
CA GLU A 103 -8.70 -7.06 -1.77
C GLU A 103 -8.17 -7.74 -0.51
N PRO A 104 -8.70 -7.36 0.68
CA PRO A 104 -8.21 -7.92 1.94
C PRO A 104 -8.32 -9.44 2.06
N ALA A 105 -9.31 -10.04 1.43
CA ALA A 105 -9.55 -11.48 1.51
C ALA A 105 -8.65 -12.32 0.59
N VAL A 106 -7.91 -11.68 -0.30
CA VAL A 106 -7.00 -12.38 -1.21
C VAL A 106 -5.90 -13.08 -0.40
N GLY A 107 -5.54 -14.28 -0.84
CA GLY A 107 -4.44 -15.02 -0.22
C GLY A 107 -3.12 -14.27 -0.35
N LEU A 108 -2.34 -14.29 0.71
CA LEU A 108 -1.09 -13.52 0.74
C LEU A 108 -0.09 -14.03 -0.30
N SER A 109 -0.03 -15.34 -0.52
CA SER A 109 0.83 -15.92 -1.56
C SER A 109 0.42 -15.44 -2.95
N GLU A 110 -0.88 -15.37 -3.21
CA GLU A 110 -1.40 -14.85 -4.48
C GLU A 110 -1.01 -13.39 -4.69
N ALA A 111 -1.15 -12.58 -3.66
CA ALA A 111 -0.72 -11.17 -3.70
C ALA A 111 0.78 -11.07 -3.98
N GLY A 112 1.58 -11.90 -3.35
CA GLY A 112 3.01 -11.97 -3.58
C GLY A 112 3.36 -12.33 -5.02
N GLU A 113 2.67 -13.31 -5.60
CA GLU A 113 2.85 -13.67 -6.99
C GLU A 113 2.53 -12.51 -7.94
N LEU A 114 1.47 -11.77 -7.66
CA LEU A 114 1.13 -10.57 -8.43
C LEU A 114 2.23 -9.52 -8.33
N MET A 115 2.79 -9.32 -7.15
CA MET A 115 3.88 -8.38 -6.94
C MET A 115 5.13 -8.78 -7.77
N LEU A 116 5.47 -10.05 -7.76
CA LEU A 116 6.58 -10.57 -8.54
C LEU A 116 6.33 -10.43 -10.04
N LYS A 117 5.14 -10.77 -10.49
CA LYS A 117 4.76 -10.69 -11.89
C LYS A 117 4.87 -9.28 -12.44
N HIS A 118 4.48 -8.29 -11.66
CA HIS A 118 4.48 -6.89 -12.07
C HIS A 118 5.73 -6.11 -11.64
N GLY A 119 6.65 -6.76 -10.95
CA GLY A 119 7.89 -6.12 -10.50
C GLY A 119 7.67 -4.96 -9.55
N VAL A 120 6.66 -5.05 -8.70
CA VAL A 120 6.33 -3.99 -7.73
C VAL A 120 6.63 -4.45 -6.31
N SER A 121 6.99 -3.50 -5.46
CA SER A 121 7.31 -3.75 -4.04
C SER A 121 6.15 -3.41 -3.11
N HIS A 122 5.10 -2.81 -3.62
CA HIS A 122 3.91 -2.40 -2.87
C HIS A 122 2.68 -2.65 -3.73
N VAL A 123 1.59 -3.04 -3.09
CA VAL A 123 0.27 -3.06 -3.71
C VAL A 123 -0.72 -2.37 -2.80
N VAL A 124 -1.69 -1.71 -3.39
CA VAL A 124 -2.76 -1.06 -2.63
C VAL A 124 -3.83 -2.09 -2.33
N VAL A 125 -4.31 -2.06 -1.11
CA VAL A 125 -5.44 -2.88 -0.68
C VAL A 125 -6.70 -2.05 -0.79
N VAL A 126 -7.67 -2.56 -1.52
CA VAL A 126 -8.90 -1.85 -1.88
C VAL A 126 -10.08 -2.55 -1.24
N ASP A 127 -10.99 -1.76 -0.68
CA ASP A 127 -12.26 -2.29 -0.19
C ASP A 127 -13.12 -2.74 -1.38
N PRO A 128 -13.63 -3.99 -1.38
CA PRO A 128 -14.39 -4.50 -2.52
C PRO A 128 -15.72 -3.79 -2.72
N THR A 129 -16.28 -3.19 -1.67
CA THR A 129 -17.57 -2.49 -1.73
C THR A 129 -17.42 -1.07 -2.23
N THR A 130 -16.49 -0.31 -1.66
CA THR A 130 -16.30 1.12 -1.98
C THR A 130 -15.30 1.36 -3.07
N GLN A 131 -14.45 0.39 -3.39
CA GLN A 131 -13.32 0.52 -4.31
C GLN A 131 -12.30 1.58 -3.88
N ARG A 132 -12.29 1.92 -2.59
CA ARG A 132 -11.35 2.89 -2.04
C ARG A 132 -10.16 2.18 -1.41
N PRO A 133 -8.98 2.80 -1.46
CA PRO A 133 -7.80 2.24 -0.82
C PRO A 133 -7.99 2.22 0.70
N THR A 134 -7.71 1.09 1.32
CA THR A 134 -7.84 0.91 2.76
C THR A 134 -6.52 0.56 3.44
N GLY A 135 -5.50 0.25 2.66
CA GLY A 135 -4.21 -0.08 3.20
C GLY A 135 -3.19 -0.37 2.12
N VAL A 136 -2.02 -0.75 2.56
CA VAL A 136 -0.90 -1.07 1.67
C VAL A 136 -0.27 -2.39 2.12
N LEU A 137 0.09 -3.20 1.16
CA LEU A 137 0.86 -4.42 1.37
C LEU A 137 2.21 -4.24 0.69
N SER A 138 3.29 -4.51 1.42
CA SER A 138 4.64 -4.40 0.90
C SER A 138 5.37 -5.74 0.93
N THR A 139 6.48 -5.81 0.20
CA THR A 139 7.35 -6.99 0.24
C THR A 139 7.81 -7.32 1.65
N ILE A 140 8.10 -6.31 2.46
CA ILE A 140 8.54 -6.54 3.84
C ILE A 140 7.43 -7.16 4.69
N ASP A 141 6.17 -6.89 4.40
CA ASP A 141 5.05 -7.51 5.09
C ASP A 141 4.99 -9.01 4.82
N LEU A 142 5.21 -9.43 3.58
CA LEU A 142 5.29 -10.84 3.24
C LEU A 142 6.50 -11.51 3.88
N ILE A 143 7.63 -10.82 3.89
CA ILE A 143 8.86 -11.32 4.52
C ILE A 143 8.61 -11.52 6.03
N GLY A 144 7.90 -10.61 6.66
CA GLY A 144 7.53 -10.75 8.08
C GLY A 144 6.69 -11.99 8.35
N VAL A 145 5.73 -12.27 7.48
CA VAL A 145 4.92 -13.50 7.59
C VAL A 145 5.78 -14.74 7.37
N LEU A 146 6.69 -14.71 6.42
CA LEU A 146 7.62 -15.80 6.19
C LEU A 146 8.51 -16.05 7.41
N ALA A 147 8.94 -14.99 8.08
CA ALA A 147 9.82 -15.09 9.26
C ALA A 147 9.08 -15.58 10.50
N TRP A 148 7.85 -15.17 10.70
CA TRP A 148 7.12 -15.36 11.97
C TRP A 148 5.81 -16.13 11.83
N GLY A 149 5.42 -16.49 10.63
CA GLY A 149 4.17 -17.22 10.40
C GLY A 149 4.27 -18.68 10.82
N GLU A 150 3.16 -19.20 11.35
CA GLU A 150 3.04 -20.60 11.75
C GLU A 150 2.38 -21.41 10.64
N ALA A 151 2.87 -22.60 10.47
CA ALA A 151 2.33 -23.52 9.46
C ALA A 151 0.91 -24.01 9.80
#